data_6fb1eed1ff5f99b35f9716d8b717a676
#
_entry.id   6fb1eed1ff5f99b35f9716d8b717a676
#
_cell.length_a   1.000
_cell.length_b   1.000
_cell.length_c   1.000
_cell.angle_alpha   90.00
_cell.angle_beta   90.00
_cell.angle_gamma   90.00
#
_symmetry.space_group_name_H-M   'P 1'
#
loop_
_entity.id
_entity.type
_entity.pdbx_description
1 polymer ?
#
loop_
_entity_poly.entity_id
_entity_poly.type
_entity_poly.pdbx_seq_one_letter_code
_entity_poly.pdbx_strand_id
1 'polypeptide(L)'
;MKGKCFLICMLLWGMSCVKAQTSDVDKMFPNVVLTRENYDKVKTALEKADNTAFPMNWYIKQIETPAKNIVESNRKTTPVKSIDENPDKIDISNEMKAIHQLCLAYAFTQDRTYLNKAVEYLKAWSEINVAL
;
A
#
# COMPACT_ATOMS: atom_id res chain seq x y z
N MET A 1 -36.39 50.61 7.17
CA MET A 1 -35.01 50.27 6.84
C MET A 1 -34.35 49.52 8.01
N LYS A 2 -34.69 48.30 8.24
CA LYS A 2 -34.01 47.40 9.22
C LYS A 2 -34.10 46.00 8.66
N GLY A 3 -33.04 45.50 8.04
CA GLY A 3 -33.11 44.11 7.52
C GLY A 3 -32.04 43.70 6.51
N LYS A 4 -30.88 44.38 6.44
CA LYS A 4 -29.81 43.99 5.49
C LYS A 4 -28.46 43.74 6.12
N CYS A 5 -28.33 43.72 7.44
CA CYS A 5 -27.05 43.43 8.10
C CYS A 5 -26.91 42.01 8.67
N PHE A 6 -27.94 41.13 8.57
CA PHE A 6 -27.91 39.84 9.22
C PHE A 6 -27.46 38.69 8.30
N LEU A 7 -27.28 38.96 7.01
CA LEU A 7 -26.94 37.91 6.03
C LEU A 7 -25.44 37.80 5.72
N ILE A 8 -24.62 38.74 6.19
CA ILE A 8 -23.17 38.72 5.90
C ILE A 8 -22.36 38.02 6.99
N CYS A 9 -22.90 37.87 8.20
CA CYS A 9 -22.19 37.18 9.29
C CYS A 9 -22.26 35.65 9.22
N MET A 10 -23.13 35.05 8.43
CA MET A 10 -23.24 33.57 8.31
C MET A 10 -22.31 32.96 7.25
N LEU A 11 -21.68 33.77 6.40
CA LEU A 11 -20.76 33.27 5.37
C LEU A 11 -19.29 33.19 5.82
N LEU A 12 -18.96 33.65 7.02
CA LEU A 12 -17.58 33.67 7.54
C LEU A 12 -17.28 32.57 8.56
N TRP A 13 -18.28 31.74 8.91
CA TRP A 13 -18.07 30.64 9.88
C TRP A 13 -17.94 29.26 9.25
N GLY A 14 -17.83 29.20 7.93
CA GLY A 14 -17.68 27.96 7.16
C GLY A 14 -16.25 27.59 6.80
N MET A 15 -15.24 28.37 7.19
CA MET A 15 -13.85 27.93 7.08
C MET A 15 -13.48 27.08 8.30
N SER A 16 -14.15 25.94 8.45
CA SER A 16 -13.63 24.83 9.23
C SER A 16 -12.23 24.56 8.69
N CYS A 17 -11.24 24.76 9.55
CA CYS A 17 -9.87 24.35 9.33
C CYS A 17 -9.90 22.83 9.05
N VAL A 18 -10.02 22.46 7.79
CA VAL A 18 -9.77 21.11 7.35
C VAL A 18 -8.29 20.91 7.63
N LYS A 19 -7.96 20.40 8.82
CA LYS A 19 -6.65 19.82 9.07
C LYS A 19 -6.48 18.81 7.95
N ALA A 20 -5.58 19.12 7.01
CA ALA A 20 -5.18 18.18 6.00
C ALA A 20 -4.73 16.92 6.74
N GLN A 21 -5.58 15.88 6.75
CA GLN A 21 -5.16 14.59 7.23
C GLN A 21 -4.07 14.16 6.27
N THR A 22 -2.83 14.13 6.78
CA THR A 22 -1.72 13.53 6.03
C THR A 22 -2.19 12.15 5.59
N SER A 23 -2.23 11.96 4.27
CA SER A 23 -2.66 10.68 3.72
C SER A 23 -1.73 9.58 4.23
N ASP A 24 -2.21 8.34 4.32
CA ASP A 24 -1.35 7.22 4.70
C ASP A 24 -0.14 7.09 3.76
N VAL A 25 -0.29 7.56 2.53
CA VAL A 25 0.80 7.67 1.54
C VAL A 25 1.89 8.64 1.99
N ASP A 26 1.54 9.80 2.57
CA ASP A 26 2.53 10.79 3.02
C ASP A 26 3.39 10.23 4.17
N LYS A 27 2.83 9.32 4.96
CA LYS A 27 3.55 8.64 6.05
C LYS A 27 4.56 7.59 5.54
N MET A 28 4.45 7.18 4.29
CA MET A 28 5.38 6.23 3.68
C MET A 28 6.71 6.87 3.30
N PHE A 29 6.79 8.19 3.26
CA PHE A 29 7.99 8.92 2.87
C PHE A 29 8.63 9.62 4.08
N PRO A 30 9.98 9.69 4.11
CA PRO A 30 10.94 9.22 3.09
C PRO A 30 11.08 7.68 3.08
N ASN A 31 11.20 7.11 1.89
CA ASN A 31 11.40 5.67 1.68
C ASN A 31 12.62 5.45 0.77
N VAL A 32 13.48 4.50 1.12
CA VAL A 32 14.73 4.22 0.40
C VAL A 32 14.48 3.58 -0.98
N VAL A 33 13.40 2.81 -1.10
CA VAL A 33 13.10 2.02 -2.31
C VAL A 33 12.13 2.75 -3.24
N LEU A 34 11.18 3.50 -2.68
CA LEU A 34 10.16 4.21 -3.42
C LEU A 34 10.24 5.69 -3.10
N THR A 35 10.78 6.49 -4.01
CA THR A 35 10.76 7.95 -3.86
C THR A 35 9.38 8.51 -4.15
N ARG A 36 9.06 9.67 -3.57
CA ARG A 36 7.80 10.36 -3.84
C ARG A 36 7.62 10.62 -5.34
N GLU A 37 8.67 11.04 -6.03
CA GLU A 37 8.63 11.29 -7.47
C GLU A 37 8.26 10.04 -8.27
N ASN A 38 8.87 8.90 -7.96
CA ASN A 38 8.57 7.64 -8.64
C ASN A 38 7.16 7.15 -8.32
N TYR A 39 6.70 7.31 -7.08
CA TYR A 39 5.34 7.03 -6.68
C TYR A 39 4.33 7.85 -7.50
N ASP A 40 4.53 9.17 -7.57
CA ASP A 40 3.62 10.07 -8.30
C ASP A 40 3.59 9.76 -9.81
N LYS A 41 4.73 9.39 -10.41
CA LYS A 41 4.81 8.95 -11.81
C LYS A 41 3.96 7.69 -12.06
N VAL A 42 4.10 6.68 -11.22
CA VAL A 42 3.33 5.44 -11.35
C VAL A 42 1.85 5.72 -11.13
N LYS A 43 1.50 6.47 -10.09
CA LYS A 43 0.12 6.83 -9.79
C LYS A 43 -0.54 7.58 -10.95
N THR A 44 0.14 8.57 -11.51
CA THR A 44 -0.34 9.32 -12.68
C THR A 44 -0.55 8.40 -13.89
N ALA A 45 0.33 7.42 -14.09
CA ALA A 45 0.18 6.44 -15.16
C ALA A 45 -1.02 5.51 -14.93
N LEU A 46 -1.26 5.09 -13.68
CA LEU A 46 -2.45 4.31 -13.28
C LEU A 46 -3.74 5.06 -13.60
N GLU A 47 -3.79 6.35 -13.31
CA GLU A 47 -4.97 7.20 -13.56
C GLU A 47 -5.27 7.36 -15.06
N LYS A 48 -4.26 7.29 -15.91
CA LYS A 48 -4.41 7.38 -17.39
C LYS A 48 -4.88 6.09 -18.04
N ALA A 49 -4.93 5.00 -17.28
CA ALA A 49 -5.37 3.66 -17.73
C ALA A 49 -4.66 3.12 -18.99
N ASP A 50 -3.46 3.62 -19.30
CA ASP A 50 -2.64 3.07 -20.38
C ASP A 50 -1.84 1.85 -19.87
N ASN A 51 -2.45 0.69 -19.99
CA ASN A 51 -1.88 -0.56 -19.50
C ASN A 51 -0.84 -1.17 -20.43
N THR A 52 -0.59 -0.57 -21.59
CA THR A 52 0.28 -1.13 -22.61
C THR A 52 1.72 -0.63 -22.51
N ALA A 53 1.92 0.56 -21.94
CA ALA A 53 3.21 1.21 -21.83
C ALA A 53 3.85 1.04 -20.44
N PHE A 54 5.18 1.17 -20.38
CA PHE A 54 5.90 1.32 -19.11
C PHE A 54 5.58 2.68 -18.48
N PRO A 55 5.40 2.81 -17.15
CA PRO A 55 5.63 1.77 -16.12
C PRO A 55 4.42 0.87 -15.83
N MET A 56 3.27 1.10 -16.46
CA MET A 56 2.02 0.42 -16.11
C MET A 56 2.02 -1.06 -16.39
N ASN A 57 2.42 -1.47 -17.59
CA ASN A 57 2.48 -2.87 -17.96
C ASN A 57 3.42 -3.67 -17.01
N TRP A 58 4.51 -3.06 -16.58
CA TRP A 58 5.42 -3.65 -15.60
C TRP A 58 4.75 -3.77 -14.22
N TYR A 59 4.12 -2.69 -13.74
CA TYR A 59 3.43 -2.65 -12.45
C TYR A 59 2.35 -3.73 -12.38
N ILE A 60 1.47 -3.78 -13.37
CA ILE A 60 0.39 -4.77 -13.43
C ILE A 60 0.96 -6.19 -13.38
N LYS A 61 1.95 -6.49 -14.22
CA LYS A 61 2.52 -7.84 -14.33
C LYS A 61 3.33 -8.26 -13.12
N GLN A 62 4.12 -7.37 -12.55
CA GLN A 62 5.07 -7.70 -11.47
C GLN A 62 4.53 -7.47 -10.06
N ILE A 63 3.55 -6.61 -9.90
CA ILE A 63 3.05 -6.20 -8.58
C ILE A 63 1.56 -6.52 -8.43
N GLU A 64 0.70 -5.90 -9.23
CA GLU A 64 -0.75 -5.97 -9.02
C GLU A 64 -1.30 -7.39 -9.23
N THR A 65 -1.02 -8.01 -10.35
CA THR A 65 -1.52 -9.37 -10.65
C THR A 65 -1.03 -10.40 -9.63
N PRO A 66 0.27 -10.46 -9.26
CA PRO A 66 0.71 -11.36 -8.21
C PRO A 66 0.05 -11.08 -6.85
N ALA A 67 -0.06 -9.82 -6.44
CA ALA A 67 -0.69 -9.45 -5.17
C ALA A 67 -2.18 -9.86 -5.16
N LYS A 68 -2.89 -9.60 -6.24
CA LYS A 68 -4.28 -10.01 -6.42
C LYS A 68 -4.44 -11.53 -6.31
N ASN A 69 -3.59 -12.29 -6.98
CA ASN A 69 -3.61 -13.75 -6.91
C ASN A 69 -3.39 -14.27 -5.48
N ILE A 70 -2.49 -13.64 -4.70
CA ILE A 70 -2.25 -14.00 -3.30
C ILE A 70 -3.52 -13.80 -2.46
N VAL A 71 -4.22 -12.69 -2.66
CA VAL A 71 -5.44 -12.36 -1.93
C VAL A 71 -6.59 -13.28 -2.34
N GLU A 72 -6.84 -13.43 -3.64
CA GLU A 72 -7.97 -14.21 -4.17
C GLU A 72 -7.85 -15.71 -3.88
N SER A 73 -6.64 -16.27 -3.95
CA SER A 73 -6.38 -17.66 -3.57
C SER A 73 -6.32 -17.86 -2.05
N ASN A 74 -6.39 -16.79 -1.26
CA ASN A 74 -6.14 -16.80 0.18
C ASN A 74 -4.85 -17.56 0.56
N ARG A 75 -3.82 -17.38 -0.26
CA ARG A 75 -2.53 -18.03 -0.05
C ARG A 75 -2.01 -17.72 1.35
N LYS A 76 -1.57 -18.76 2.05
CA LYS A 76 -0.91 -18.62 3.36
C LYS A 76 0.60 -18.51 3.17
N THR A 77 1.21 -17.71 4.03
CA THR A 77 2.67 -17.67 4.13
C THR A 77 3.17 -18.92 4.88
N THR A 78 4.40 -19.31 4.58
CA THR A 78 5.06 -20.48 5.18
C THR A 78 6.39 -20.05 5.81
N PRO A 79 6.34 -19.41 6.99
CA PRO A 79 7.55 -18.92 7.64
C PRO A 79 8.47 -20.08 8.06
N VAL A 80 9.77 -19.86 7.97
CA VAL A 80 10.82 -20.78 8.42
C VAL A 80 11.78 -20.07 9.37
N LYS A 81 12.29 -20.79 10.36
CA LYS A 81 13.17 -20.26 11.41
C LYS A 81 14.50 -19.77 10.87
N SER A 82 15.07 -20.54 9.97
CA SER A 82 16.33 -20.21 9.31
C SER A 82 16.43 -20.91 7.96
N ILE A 83 17.43 -20.53 7.16
CA ILE A 83 17.71 -21.21 5.89
C ILE A 83 18.11 -22.65 6.14
N ASP A 84 18.86 -22.91 7.22
CA ASP A 84 19.33 -24.26 7.57
C ASP A 84 18.18 -25.15 8.08
N GLU A 85 17.18 -24.54 8.73
CA GLU A 85 15.99 -25.23 9.24
C GLU A 85 14.81 -25.06 8.28
N ASN A 86 15.01 -25.32 7.00
CA ASN A 86 14.00 -25.25 5.94
C ASN A 86 13.75 -26.63 5.32
N PRO A 87 13.12 -27.56 6.08
CA PRO A 87 12.95 -28.94 5.62
C PRO A 87 12.10 -29.04 4.35
N ASP A 88 11.14 -28.15 4.19
CA ASP A 88 10.22 -28.10 3.05
C ASP A 88 10.78 -27.31 1.86
N LYS A 89 12.04 -26.84 1.96
CA LYS A 89 12.71 -26.04 0.92
C LYS A 89 11.87 -24.84 0.45
N ILE A 90 11.20 -24.18 1.41
CA ILE A 90 10.41 -22.99 1.15
C ILE A 90 11.32 -21.92 0.53
N ASP A 91 10.89 -21.33 -0.54
CA ASP A 91 11.61 -20.22 -1.17
C ASP A 91 11.34 -18.93 -0.40
N ILE A 92 12.23 -18.64 0.57
CA ILE A 92 12.16 -17.45 1.42
C ILE A 92 12.17 -16.17 0.57
N SER A 93 12.91 -16.17 -0.54
CA SER A 93 12.95 -15.02 -1.44
C SER A 93 11.57 -14.74 -2.05
N ASN A 94 10.84 -15.76 -2.47
CA ASN A 94 9.49 -15.63 -2.98
C ASN A 94 8.49 -15.21 -1.90
N GLU A 95 8.66 -15.65 -0.65
CA GLU A 95 7.84 -15.18 0.47
C GLU A 95 8.06 -13.69 0.74
N MET A 96 9.30 -13.23 0.79
CA MET A 96 9.63 -11.81 0.96
C MET A 96 9.15 -10.97 -0.23
N LYS A 97 9.28 -11.49 -1.44
CA LYS A 97 8.75 -10.86 -2.65
C LYS A 97 7.23 -10.70 -2.59
N ALA A 98 6.51 -11.70 -2.10
CA ALA A 98 5.06 -11.64 -1.92
C ALA A 98 4.64 -10.51 -0.97
N ILE A 99 5.33 -10.36 0.18
CA ILE A 99 5.09 -9.26 1.12
C ILE A 99 5.33 -7.91 0.45
N HIS A 100 6.43 -7.77 -0.29
CA HIS A 100 6.76 -6.54 -1.01
C HIS A 100 5.70 -6.20 -2.07
N GLN A 101 5.23 -7.19 -2.84
CA GLN A 101 4.17 -7.01 -3.83
C GLN A 101 2.85 -6.55 -3.19
N LEU A 102 2.46 -7.13 -2.06
CA LEU A 102 1.27 -6.72 -1.31
C LEU A 102 1.39 -5.29 -0.78
N CYS A 103 2.55 -4.92 -0.24
CA CYS A 103 2.80 -3.55 0.24
C CYS A 103 2.74 -2.52 -0.88
N LEU A 104 3.35 -2.81 -2.04
CA LEU A 104 3.31 -1.91 -3.19
C LEU A 104 1.90 -1.83 -3.80
N ALA A 105 1.18 -2.94 -3.90
CA ALA A 105 -0.21 -2.93 -4.36
C ALA A 105 -1.07 -2.04 -3.46
N TYR A 106 -0.94 -2.15 -2.14
CA TYR A 106 -1.61 -1.23 -1.22
C TYR A 106 -1.18 0.23 -1.43
N ALA A 107 0.12 0.49 -1.57
CA ALA A 107 0.63 1.85 -1.73
C ALA A 107 -0.02 2.57 -2.92
N PHE A 108 -0.22 1.88 -4.03
CA PHE A 108 -0.77 2.47 -5.25
C PHE A 108 -2.30 2.45 -5.32
N THR A 109 -2.95 1.39 -4.81
CA THR A 109 -4.41 1.23 -4.88
C THR A 109 -5.16 1.77 -3.67
N GLN A 110 -4.49 1.86 -2.51
CA GLN A 110 -5.08 2.14 -1.20
C GLN A 110 -6.14 1.09 -0.77
N ASP A 111 -6.18 -0.06 -1.44
CA ASP A 111 -7.05 -1.16 -1.06
C ASP A 111 -6.47 -1.89 0.17
N ARG A 112 -7.19 -1.77 1.28
CA ARG A 112 -6.80 -2.36 2.56
C ARG A 112 -6.73 -3.89 2.56
N THR A 113 -7.31 -4.54 1.58
CA THR A 113 -7.21 -6.00 1.43
C THR A 113 -5.76 -6.44 1.28
N TYR A 114 -4.98 -5.71 0.48
CA TYR A 114 -3.55 -5.95 0.33
C TYR A 114 -2.77 -5.67 1.61
N LEU A 115 -3.08 -4.57 2.29
CA LEU A 115 -2.44 -4.23 3.56
C LEU A 115 -2.68 -5.31 4.63
N ASN A 116 -3.93 -5.73 4.79
CA ASN A 116 -4.29 -6.74 5.77
C ASN A 116 -3.57 -8.06 5.51
N LYS A 117 -3.45 -8.45 4.23
CA LYS A 117 -2.72 -9.65 3.83
C LYS A 117 -1.22 -9.53 4.06
N ALA A 118 -0.62 -8.36 3.80
CA ALA A 118 0.79 -8.10 4.12
C ALA A 118 1.04 -8.19 5.62
N VAL A 119 0.16 -7.62 6.44
CA VAL A 119 0.25 -7.68 7.91
C VAL A 119 0.11 -9.12 8.41
N GLU A 120 -0.79 -9.94 7.84
CA GLU A 120 -0.92 -11.37 8.14
C GLU A 120 0.43 -12.08 7.94
N TYR A 121 1.08 -11.83 6.79
CA TYR A 121 2.37 -12.43 6.46
C TYR A 121 3.48 -11.97 7.42
N LEU A 122 3.59 -10.66 7.65
CA LEU A 122 4.60 -10.10 8.55
C LEU A 122 4.45 -10.60 9.99
N LYS A 123 3.23 -10.74 10.48
CA LYS A 123 2.97 -11.32 11.81
C LYS A 123 3.44 -12.75 11.89
N ALA A 124 3.08 -13.60 10.93
CA ALA A 124 3.51 -14.99 10.90
C ALA A 124 5.03 -15.13 10.89
N TRP A 125 5.74 -14.28 10.13
CA TRP A 125 7.20 -14.25 10.10
C TRP A 125 7.82 -13.70 11.39
N SER A 126 7.16 -12.75 12.06
CA SER A 126 7.66 -12.20 13.33
C SER A 126 7.55 -13.19 14.49
N GLU A 127 6.47 -13.99 14.52
CA GLU A 127 6.23 -14.95 15.59
C GLU A 127 7.29 -16.06 15.66
N ILE A 128 7.91 -16.41 14.54
CA ILE A 128 8.98 -17.40 14.49
C ILE A 128 10.29 -16.87 15.12
N ASN A 129 10.54 -15.56 15.00
CA ASN A 129 11.77 -14.94 15.46
C ASN A 129 11.76 -14.55 16.94
N VAL A 130 10.62 -14.64 17.63
CA VAL A 130 10.48 -14.27 19.04
C VAL A 130 10.89 -15.41 19.99
N ALA A 131 11.15 -16.60 19.49
CA ALA A 131 11.53 -17.78 20.27
C ALA A 131 13.05 -17.99 20.41
N LEU A 132 13.85 -16.91 20.28
CA LEU A 132 15.29 -16.93 20.53
C LEU A 132 15.63 -16.43 21.93
#